data_741b9d4ef318fb887fe9a53d6177d835
#
_entry.id   741b9d4ef318fb887fe9a53d6177d835
#
_cell.length_a   1.000
_cell.length_b   1.000
_cell.length_c   1.000
_cell.angle_alpha   90.00
_cell.angle_beta   90.00
_cell.angle_gamma   90.00
#
_symmetry.space_group_name_H-M   'P 1'
#
loop_
_entity.id
_entity.type
_entity.pdbx_description
1 polymer ?
#
loop_
_entity_poly.entity_id
_entity_poly.type
_entity_poly.pdbx_seq_one_letter_code
_entity_poly.pdbx_strand_id
1 'polypeptide(L)'
;MRVSKAPEVRRQEILETAMKLFTEKGYEAASMRDIAQACGVVAGLCYRYFDSKQKLFQEATEAYVEECCGLIRRTLEDETLSLSQKLDRLYGTMGEEADFRYHGFFHQAGNEDFHQQLSLRLCQRMAPLLREALAQEEQRTGRRFRDPETLFAFVTYGQIPLLSASETPRRETLDRVRHYIDLLLEAELQA
;
A
#
# COMPACT_ATOMS: atom_id res chain seq x y z
N MET A 1 -29.17 16.49 -23.47
CA MET A 1 -29.62 15.94 -22.17
C MET A 1 -28.36 15.57 -21.35
N ARG A 2 -28.20 16.15 -20.17
CA ARG A 2 -27.09 15.81 -19.25
C ARG A 2 -27.45 14.46 -18.59
N VAL A 3 -26.80 13.37 -19.01
CA VAL A 3 -27.01 12.05 -18.39
C VAL A 3 -26.52 12.13 -16.96
N SER A 4 -27.42 11.97 -16.00
CA SER A 4 -27.06 11.88 -14.57
C SER A 4 -26.34 10.54 -14.36
N LYS A 5 -25.04 10.58 -14.06
CA LYS A 5 -24.29 9.39 -13.69
C LYS A 5 -24.73 8.90 -12.31
N ALA A 6 -24.64 7.59 -12.07
CA ALA A 6 -24.87 7.02 -10.74
C ALA A 6 -23.93 7.68 -9.72
N PRO A 7 -24.34 7.87 -8.45
CA PRO A 7 -23.55 8.57 -7.44
C PRO A 7 -22.16 7.97 -7.25
N GLU A 8 -22.03 6.65 -7.23
CA GLU A 8 -20.76 5.93 -7.06
C GLU A 8 -19.82 6.17 -8.24
N VAL A 9 -20.34 6.14 -9.47
CA VAL A 9 -19.58 6.42 -10.70
C VAL A 9 -19.07 7.87 -10.69
N ARG A 10 -19.91 8.80 -10.26
CA ARG A 10 -19.52 10.21 -10.17
C ARG A 10 -18.46 10.44 -9.09
N ARG A 11 -18.63 9.76 -7.96
CA ARG A 11 -17.65 9.82 -6.85
C ARG A 11 -16.28 9.33 -7.29
N GLN A 12 -16.26 8.19 -7.97
CA GLN A 12 -15.03 7.60 -8.51
C GLN A 12 -14.35 8.52 -9.55
N GLU A 13 -15.14 9.11 -10.46
CA GLU A 13 -14.65 10.06 -11.47
C GLU A 13 -13.98 11.28 -10.82
N ILE A 14 -14.58 11.85 -9.77
CA ILE A 14 -14.01 12.99 -9.04
C ILE A 14 -12.67 12.57 -8.40
N LEU A 15 -12.61 11.39 -7.82
CA LEU A 15 -11.44 10.86 -7.15
C LEU A 15 -10.28 10.63 -8.13
N GLU A 16 -10.54 9.99 -9.26
CA GLU A 16 -9.55 9.76 -10.32
C GLU A 16 -9.04 11.07 -10.94
N THR A 17 -9.95 12.02 -11.20
CA THR A 17 -9.57 13.33 -11.72
C THR A 17 -8.70 14.11 -10.74
N ALA A 18 -9.02 14.03 -9.45
CA ALA A 18 -8.23 14.68 -8.42
C ALA A 18 -6.82 14.09 -8.31
N MET A 19 -6.69 12.77 -8.31
CA MET A 19 -5.39 12.11 -8.24
C MET A 19 -4.53 12.42 -9.47
N LYS A 20 -5.14 12.48 -10.66
CA LYS A 20 -4.44 12.94 -11.87
C LYS A 20 -3.92 14.37 -11.71
N LEU A 21 -4.76 15.29 -11.21
CA LEU A 21 -4.35 16.67 -10.96
C LEU A 21 -3.24 16.77 -9.90
N PHE A 22 -3.30 15.96 -8.85
CA PHE A 22 -2.25 15.92 -7.83
C PHE A 22 -0.92 15.42 -8.42
N THR A 23 -0.97 14.44 -9.31
CA THR A 23 0.22 13.97 -10.04
C THR A 23 0.80 15.04 -10.97
N GLU A 24 -0.06 15.78 -11.69
CA GLU A 24 0.37 16.78 -12.69
C GLU A 24 0.84 18.10 -12.07
N LYS A 25 0.17 18.57 -11.02
CA LYS A 25 0.38 19.92 -10.44
C LYS A 25 0.95 19.89 -9.01
N GLY A 26 0.99 18.73 -8.38
CA GLY A 26 1.28 18.59 -6.95
C GLY A 26 0.02 18.73 -6.08
N TYR A 27 0.03 18.04 -4.96
CA TYR A 27 -1.10 18.05 -4.01
C TYR A 27 -1.41 19.48 -3.51
N GLU A 28 -0.40 20.24 -3.09
CA GLU A 28 -0.61 21.57 -2.51
C GLU A 28 -1.19 22.57 -3.49
N ALA A 29 -0.75 22.56 -4.74
CA ALA A 29 -1.17 23.51 -5.76
C ALA A 29 -2.58 23.25 -6.31
N ALA A 30 -3.12 22.03 -6.16
CA ALA A 30 -4.46 21.69 -6.64
C ALA A 30 -5.54 22.06 -5.61
N SER A 31 -6.64 22.65 -6.08
CA SER A 31 -7.80 23.01 -5.27
C SER A 31 -9.04 22.20 -5.64
N MET A 32 -10.04 22.17 -4.74
CA MET A 32 -11.35 21.56 -5.03
C MET A 32 -12.07 22.23 -6.23
N ARG A 33 -11.75 23.50 -6.53
CA ARG A 33 -12.27 24.20 -7.71
C ARG A 33 -11.61 23.69 -8.98
N ASP A 34 -10.29 23.47 -8.95
CA ASP A 34 -9.56 22.89 -10.10
C ASP A 34 -10.08 21.48 -10.42
N ILE A 35 -10.30 20.67 -9.38
CA ILE A 35 -10.86 19.33 -9.53
C ILE A 35 -12.26 19.39 -10.16
N ALA A 36 -13.13 20.29 -9.68
CA ALA A 36 -14.46 20.45 -10.24
C ALA A 36 -14.41 20.90 -11.70
N GLN A 37 -13.54 21.84 -12.02
CA GLN A 37 -13.33 22.31 -13.39
C GLN A 37 -12.86 21.19 -14.30
N ALA A 38 -11.89 20.38 -13.86
CA ALA A 38 -11.38 19.25 -14.63
C ALA A 38 -12.44 18.15 -14.84
N CYS A 39 -13.32 17.93 -13.84
CA CYS A 39 -14.49 17.05 -13.97
C CYS A 39 -15.63 17.61 -14.82
N GLY A 40 -15.57 18.87 -15.24
CA GLY A 40 -16.64 19.55 -15.95
C GLY A 40 -17.91 19.75 -15.11
N VAL A 41 -17.76 19.95 -13.78
CA VAL A 41 -18.87 20.11 -12.84
C VAL A 41 -18.70 21.39 -12.00
N VAL A 42 -19.77 21.77 -11.29
CA VAL A 42 -19.69 22.91 -10.34
C VAL A 42 -19.02 22.47 -9.04
N ALA A 43 -18.26 23.37 -8.40
CA ALA A 43 -17.52 23.07 -7.18
C ALA A 43 -18.42 22.49 -6.06
N GLY A 44 -19.65 23.00 -5.90
CA GLY A 44 -20.61 22.48 -4.93
C GLY A 44 -20.96 21.00 -5.11
N LEU A 45 -20.84 20.47 -6.33
CA LEU A 45 -21.04 19.03 -6.55
C LEU A 45 -19.85 18.21 -5.98
N CYS A 46 -18.62 18.68 -6.14
CA CYS A 46 -17.46 18.02 -5.52
C CYS A 46 -17.55 18.02 -3.99
N TYR A 47 -17.94 19.15 -3.39
CA TYR A 47 -18.14 19.24 -1.93
C TYR A 47 -19.29 18.38 -1.41
N ARG A 48 -20.26 18.03 -2.25
CA ARG A 48 -21.30 17.06 -1.88
C ARG A 48 -20.77 15.65 -1.70
N TYR A 49 -19.72 15.26 -2.40
CA TYR A 49 -19.10 13.94 -2.32
C TYR A 49 -17.91 13.88 -1.34
N PHE A 50 -17.17 14.97 -1.21
CA PHE A 50 -15.98 15.06 -0.37
C PHE A 50 -15.94 16.41 0.33
N ASP A 51 -16.00 16.40 1.64
CA ASP A 51 -16.04 17.62 2.48
C ASP A 51 -14.81 18.51 2.29
N SER A 52 -13.68 17.93 1.90
CA SER A 52 -12.41 18.64 1.71
C SER A 52 -11.48 17.90 0.74
N LYS A 53 -10.45 18.61 0.23
CA LYS A 53 -9.34 18.03 -0.53
C LYS A 53 -8.65 16.92 0.27
N GLN A 54 -8.42 17.15 1.56
CA GLN A 54 -7.80 16.18 2.46
C GLN A 54 -8.65 14.89 2.57
N LYS A 55 -9.98 15.03 2.73
CA LYS A 55 -10.87 13.86 2.82
C LYS A 55 -10.87 13.06 1.53
N LEU A 56 -10.92 13.74 0.38
CA LEU A 56 -10.81 13.12 -0.92
C LEU A 56 -9.48 12.35 -1.07
N PHE A 57 -8.37 12.98 -0.69
CA PHE A 57 -7.05 12.34 -0.74
C PHE A 57 -6.93 11.14 0.20
N GLN A 58 -7.47 11.23 1.41
CA GLN A 58 -7.52 10.09 2.34
C GLN A 58 -8.24 8.89 1.73
N GLU A 59 -9.38 9.12 1.07
CA GLU A 59 -10.14 8.05 0.44
C GLU A 59 -9.43 7.45 -0.78
N ALA A 60 -8.74 8.28 -1.56
CA ALA A 60 -7.88 7.79 -2.64
C ALA A 60 -6.75 6.89 -2.10
N THR A 61 -6.13 7.33 -1.00
CA THR A 61 -5.07 6.55 -0.33
C THR A 61 -5.62 5.21 0.19
N GLU A 62 -6.79 5.19 0.83
CA GLU A 62 -7.41 3.95 1.30
C GLU A 62 -7.76 3.00 0.15
N ALA A 63 -8.28 3.52 -0.97
CA ALA A 63 -8.56 2.70 -2.15
C ALA A 63 -7.26 2.07 -2.72
N TYR A 64 -6.18 2.83 -2.75
CA TYR A 64 -4.88 2.33 -3.19
C TYR A 64 -4.31 1.28 -2.24
N VAL A 65 -4.39 1.53 -0.92
CA VAL A 65 -3.99 0.55 0.12
C VAL A 65 -4.76 -0.76 -0.05
N GLU A 66 -6.07 -0.70 -0.25
CA GLU A 66 -6.89 -1.92 -0.40
C GLU A 66 -6.54 -2.70 -1.67
N GLU A 67 -6.23 -2.01 -2.77
CA GLU A 67 -5.79 -2.63 -4.02
C GLU A 67 -4.44 -3.37 -3.84
N CYS A 68 -3.46 -2.71 -3.22
CA CYS A 68 -2.16 -3.32 -2.89
C CYS A 68 -2.32 -4.50 -1.93
N CYS A 69 -3.13 -4.34 -0.87
CA CYS A 69 -3.38 -5.40 0.11
C CYS A 69 -4.08 -6.61 -0.51
N GLY A 70 -4.94 -6.43 -1.49
CA GLY A 70 -5.63 -7.53 -2.16
C GLY A 70 -4.68 -8.51 -2.86
N LEU A 71 -3.56 -8.02 -3.40
CA LEU A 71 -2.52 -8.87 -3.99
C LEU A 71 -1.73 -9.63 -2.91
N ILE A 72 -1.30 -8.91 -1.88
CA ILE A 72 -0.50 -9.46 -0.78
C ILE A 72 -1.31 -10.50 0.00
N ARG A 73 -2.58 -10.22 0.29
CA ARG A 73 -3.51 -11.09 1.01
C ARG A 73 -3.56 -12.48 0.39
N ARG A 74 -3.78 -12.58 -0.93
CA ARG A 74 -3.83 -13.87 -1.64
C ARG A 74 -2.59 -14.72 -1.44
N THR A 75 -1.42 -14.10 -1.35
CA THR A 75 -0.16 -14.80 -1.08
C THR A 75 -0.05 -15.25 0.37
N LEU A 76 -0.44 -14.40 1.33
CA LEU A 76 -0.35 -14.72 2.76
C LEU A 76 -1.38 -15.75 3.21
N GLU A 77 -2.57 -15.76 2.61
CA GLU A 77 -3.66 -16.73 2.89
C GLU A 77 -3.46 -18.09 2.18
N ASP A 78 -2.46 -18.22 1.30
CA ASP A 78 -2.17 -19.49 0.62
C ASP A 78 -1.52 -20.49 1.60
N GLU A 79 -2.33 -21.37 2.16
CA GLU A 79 -1.89 -22.40 3.13
C GLU A 79 -0.96 -23.47 2.54
N THR A 80 -0.87 -23.56 1.20
CA THR A 80 0.03 -24.50 0.52
C THR A 80 1.49 -24.04 0.54
N LEU A 81 1.72 -22.74 0.80
CA LEU A 81 3.04 -22.13 0.82
C LEU A 81 3.60 -22.08 2.26
N SER A 82 4.89 -22.40 2.40
CA SER A 82 5.64 -22.09 3.63
C SER A 82 5.80 -20.58 3.79
N LEU A 83 6.11 -20.10 5.00
CA LEU A 83 6.38 -18.68 5.26
C LEU A 83 7.48 -18.14 4.33
N SER A 84 8.57 -18.91 4.14
CA SER A 84 9.64 -18.54 3.22
C SER A 84 9.14 -18.36 1.79
N GLN A 85 8.35 -19.30 1.27
CA GLN A 85 7.77 -19.21 -0.08
C GLN A 85 6.79 -18.04 -0.23
N LYS A 86 6.00 -17.72 0.82
CA LYS A 86 5.15 -16.52 0.84
C LYS A 86 5.98 -15.25 0.73
N LEU A 87 7.06 -15.16 1.50
CA LEU A 87 7.97 -14.02 1.45
C LEU A 87 8.70 -13.93 0.11
N ASP A 88 9.19 -15.04 -0.45
CA ASP A 88 9.82 -15.06 -1.79
C ASP A 88 8.88 -14.53 -2.86
N ARG A 89 7.60 -14.92 -2.82
CA ARG A 89 6.60 -14.41 -3.75
C ARG A 89 6.34 -12.93 -3.56
N LEU A 90 6.22 -12.45 -2.31
CA LEU A 90 6.00 -11.03 -2.01
C LEU A 90 7.18 -10.16 -2.46
N TYR A 91 8.40 -10.54 -2.09
CA TYR A 91 9.60 -9.79 -2.49
C TYR A 91 9.94 -9.95 -3.98
N GLY A 92 9.53 -11.06 -4.59
CA GLY A 92 9.68 -11.31 -6.01
C GLY A 92 8.88 -10.35 -6.88
N THR A 93 7.68 -9.96 -6.42
CA THR A 93 6.80 -9.03 -7.14
C THR A 93 7.01 -7.56 -6.76
N MET A 94 7.69 -7.28 -5.65
CA MET A 94 8.08 -5.91 -5.31
C MET A 94 9.08 -5.38 -6.34
N GLY A 95 8.83 -4.17 -6.83
CA GLY A 95 9.66 -3.54 -7.86
C GLY A 95 9.25 -3.87 -9.30
N GLU A 96 8.29 -4.76 -9.52
CA GLU A 96 7.60 -4.86 -10.81
C GLU A 96 6.65 -3.68 -10.94
N GLU A 97 6.58 -3.07 -12.14
CA GLU A 97 5.59 -2.03 -12.42
C GLU A 97 4.19 -2.64 -12.31
N ALA A 98 3.57 -2.43 -11.17
CA ALA A 98 2.18 -2.81 -10.99
C ALA A 98 1.31 -1.69 -11.56
N ASP A 99 0.37 -2.03 -12.43
CA ASP A 99 -0.64 -1.11 -12.97
C ASP A 99 -1.71 -0.79 -11.90
N PHE A 100 -1.20 -0.32 -10.73
CA PHE A 100 -2.06 0.09 -9.64
C PHE A 100 -2.55 1.52 -9.86
N ARG A 101 -3.81 1.74 -9.55
CA ARG A 101 -4.41 3.05 -9.48
C ARG A 101 -3.53 4.00 -8.64
N TYR A 102 -3.27 5.21 -9.14
CA TYR A 102 -2.52 6.25 -8.40
C TYR A 102 -1.03 5.95 -8.12
N HIS A 103 -0.47 4.86 -8.65
CA HIS A 103 0.95 4.52 -8.51
C HIS A 103 1.86 5.72 -8.85
N GLY A 104 1.59 6.39 -9.98
CA GLY A 104 2.36 7.54 -10.44
C GLY A 104 2.43 8.69 -9.44
N PHE A 105 1.38 8.93 -8.63
CA PHE A 105 1.41 9.95 -7.60
C PHE A 105 2.31 9.55 -6.41
N PHE A 106 2.10 8.35 -5.86
CA PHE A 106 2.82 7.94 -4.66
C PHE A 106 4.32 7.70 -4.89
N HIS A 107 4.71 7.31 -6.10
CA HIS A 107 6.10 7.02 -6.46
C HIS A 107 6.80 8.15 -7.23
N GLN A 108 6.20 9.34 -7.29
CA GLN A 108 6.80 10.52 -7.91
C GLN A 108 7.79 11.19 -6.95
N ALA A 109 8.91 11.64 -7.49
CA ALA A 109 9.86 12.47 -6.74
C ALA A 109 9.18 13.72 -6.16
N GLY A 110 9.45 14.03 -4.89
CA GLY A 110 8.80 15.09 -4.12
C GLY A 110 7.56 14.65 -3.33
N ASN A 111 7.15 13.38 -3.47
CA ASN A 111 6.03 12.80 -2.72
C ASN A 111 6.48 11.76 -1.68
N GLU A 112 7.74 11.84 -1.23
CA GLU A 112 8.34 10.88 -0.30
C GLU A 112 7.55 10.75 1.01
N ASP A 113 7.05 11.86 1.54
CA ASP A 113 6.23 11.86 2.77
C ASP A 113 4.90 11.12 2.58
N PHE A 114 4.27 11.30 1.42
CA PHE A 114 3.03 10.56 1.08
C PHE A 114 3.31 9.07 0.90
N HIS A 115 4.43 8.72 0.27
CA HIS A 115 4.85 7.33 0.09
C HIS A 115 5.17 6.67 1.44
N GLN A 116 5.84 7.37 2.34
CA GLN A 116 6.13 6.86 3.68
C GLN A 116 4.85 6.64 4.50
N GLN A 117 3.90 7.58 4.46
CA GLN A 117 2.59 7.41 5.09
C GLN A 117 1.80 6.23 4.50
N LEU A 118 1.84 6.06 3.17
CA LEU A 118 1.26 4.92 2.48
C LEU A 118 1.86 3.60 2.98
N SER A 119 3.20 3.50 3.04
CA SER A 119 3.92 2.30 3.49
C SER A 119 3.54 1.93 4.92
N LEU A 120 3.42 2.91 5.81
CA LEU A 120 2.95 2.68 7.18
C LEU A 120 1.52 2.13 7.21
N ARG A 121 0.60 2.67 6.42
CA ARG A 121 -0.79 2.19 6.32
C ARG A 121 -0.85 0.77 5.76
N LEU A 122 -0.04 0.46 4.74
CA LEU A 122 0.09 -0.90 4.20
C LEU A 122 0.55 -1.87 5.28
N CYS A 123 1.60 -1.56 6.02
CA CYS A 123 2.08 -2.38 7.13
C CYS A 123 0.99 -2.61 8.19
N GLN A 124 0.28 -1.57 8.60
CA GLN A 124 -0.82 -1.66 9.57
C GLN A 124 -1.95 -2.55 9.08
N ARG A 125 -2.34 -2.42 7.82
CA ARG A 125 -3.41 -3.21 7.20
C ARG A 125 -3.01 -4.68 7.04
N MET A 126 -1.73 -4.94 6.75
CA MET A 126 -1.20 -6.30 6.57
C MET A 126 -0.85 -7.01 7.88
N ALA A 127 -0.72 -6.27 8.98
CA ALA A 127 -0.31 -6.80 10.28
C ALA A 127 -1.06 -8.08 10.72
N PRO A 128 -2.41 -8.15 10.68
CA PRO A 128 -3.12 -9.36 11.08
C PRO A 128 -2.79 -10.57 10.21
N LEU A 129 -2.66 -10.38 8.88
CA LEU A 129 -2.36 -11.46 7.94
C LEU A 129 -0.94 -12.00 8.11
N LEU A 130 0.02 -11.10 8.40
CA LEU A 130 1.40 -11.50 8.65
C LEU A 130 1.54 -12.28 9.97
N ARG A 131 0.82 -11.86 11.03
CA ARG A 131 0.75 -12.64 12.29
C ARG A 131 0.16 -14.02 12.08
N GLU A 132 -0.91 -14.10 11.29
CA GLU A 132 -1.52 -15.39 10.94
C GLU A 132 -0.53 -16.27 10.17
N ALA A 133 0.24 -15.71 9.24
CA ALA A 133 1.26 -16.47 8.51
C ALA A 133 2.38 -16.99 9.42
N LEU A 134 2.80 -16.23 10.45
CA LEU A 134 3.73 -16.71 11.47
C LEU A 134 3.12 -17.87 12.28
N ALA A 135 1.87 -17.76 12.72
CA ALA A 135 1.18 -18.81 13.47
C ALA A 135 1.01 -20.10 12.64
N GLN A 136 0.71 -19.98 11.34
CA GLN A 136 0.66 -21.11 10.42
C GLN A 136 2.03 -21.80 10.28
N GLU A 137 3.11 -21.03 10.23
CA GLU A 137 4.46 -21.59 10.17
C GLU A 137 4.82 -22.34 11.44
N GLU A 138 4.43 -21.86 12.63
CA GLU A 138 4.59 -22.57 13.89
C GLU A 138 3.85 -23.92 13.87
N GLN A 139 2.61 -23.93 13.40
CA GLN A 139 1.82 -25.17 13.27
C GLN A 139 2.44 -26.15 12.28
N ARG A 140 2.93 -25.65 11.14
CA ARG A 140 3.52 -26.46 10.07
C ARG A 140 4.85 -27.09 10.48
N THR A 141 5.68 -26.37 11.25
CA THR A 141 7.02 -26.82 11.64
C THR A 141 7.06 -27.52 12.99
N GLY A 142 6.04 -27.33 13.85
CA GLY A 142 6.06 -27.72 15.24
C GLY A 142 7.00 -26.90 16.12
N ARG A 143 7.64 -25.87 15.55
CA ARG A 143 8.56 -24.95 16.23
C ARG A 143 7.82 -23.66 16.59
N ARG A 144 8.34 -22.88 17.56
CA ARG A 144 7.72 -21.62 17.98
C ARG A 144 8.70 -20.46 17.86
N PHE A 145 8.17 -19.30 17.48
CA PHE A 145 8.92 -18.06 17.58
C PHE A 145 9.01 -17.62 19.04
N ARG A 146 10.20 -17.18 19.47
CA ARG A 146 10.46 -16.75 20.85
C ARG A 146 9.62 -15.53 21.22
N ASP A 147 9.63 -14.52 20.35
CA ASP A 147 8.86 -13.28 20.51
C ASP A 147 8.29 -12.85 19.14
N PRO A 148 7.15 -13.45 18.72
CA PRO A 148 6.58 -13.19 17.40
C PRO A 148 6.12 -11.74 17.22
N GLU A 149 5.72 -11.04 18.30
CA GLU A 149 5.25 -9.66 18.20
C GLU A 149 6.40 -8.68 17.94
N THR A 150 7.50 -8.80 18.69
CA THR A 150 8.69 -7.96 18.46
C THR A 150 9.32 -8.28 17.11
N LEU A 151 9.45 -9.56 16.76
CA LEU A 151 9.94 -9.99 15.46
C LEU A 151 9.10 -9.41 14.32
N PHE A 152 7.78 -9.57 14.41
CA PHE A 152 6.84 -9.00 13.44
C PHE A 152 7.02 -7.49 13.29
N ALA A 153 7.03 -6.75 14.40
CA ALA A 153 7.17 -5.30 14.37
C ALA A 153 8.49 -4.89 13.72
N PHE A 154 9.59 -5.54 14.10
CA PHE A 154 10.93 -5.23 13.59
C PHE A 154 11.04 -5.50 12.08
N VAL A 155 10.65 -6.69 11.63
CA VAL A 155 10.76 -7.07 10.21
C VAL A 155 9.77 -6.32 9.32
N THR A 156 8.62 -5.91 9.83
CA THR A 156 7.59 -5.22 9.02
C THR A 156 7.85 -3.74 8.94
N TYR A 157 8.06 -3.07 10.08
CA TYR A 157 8.22 -1.61 10.10
C TYR A 157 9.67 -1.17 9.86
N GLY A 158 10.66 -1.98 10.26
CA GLY A 158 12.08 -1.66 10.09
C GLY A 158 12.55 -1.52 8.65
N GLN A 159 11.84 -2.14 7.71
CA GLN A 159 12.17 -2.05 6.28
C GLN A 159 11.59 -0.82 5.57
N ILE A 160 10.62 -0.10 6.19
CA ILE A 160 9.96 1.04 5.55
C ILE A 160 10.95 2.05 4.97
N PRO A 161 11.97 2.54 5.69
CA PRO A 161 12.91 3.51 5.13
C PRO A 161 13.70 2.99 3.93
N LEU A 162 13.88 1.68 3.82
CA LEU A 162 14.61 1.04 2.73
C LEU A 162 13.76 0.85 1.49
N LEU A 163 12.45 0.65 1.68
CA LEU A 163 11.49 0.34 0.61
C LEU A 163 10.63 1.53 0.19
N SER A 164 10.62 2.62 1.00
CA SER A 164 9.80 3.82 0.76
C SER A 164 10.60 4.98 0.16
N ALA A 165 11.77 4.73 -0.42
CA ALA A 165 12.44 5.73 -1.23
C ALA A 165 11.60 6.09 -2.45
N SER A 166 11.77 7.32 -2.99
CA SER A 166 11.03 7.83 -4.15
C SER A 166 11.19 7.00 -5.43
N GLU A 167 12.20 6.17 -5.48
CA GLU A 167 12.44 5.24 -6.59
C GLU A 167 12.04 3.82 -6.20
N THR A 168 11.59 3.05 -7.20
CA THR A 168 11.38 1.61 -7.07
C THR A 168 12.59 0.95 -6.42
N PRO A 169 12.44 0.17 -5.34
CA PRO A 169 13.55 -0.45 -4.66
C PRO A 169 14.38 -1.31 -5.62
N ARG A 170 15.71 -1.12 -5.60
CA ARG A 170 16.61 -1.94 -6.43
C ARG A 170 16.52 -3.40 -6.02
N ARG A 171 16.58 -4.29 -6.98
CA ARG A 171 16.52 -5.73 -6.73
C ARG A 171 17.53 -6.18 -5.67
N GLU A 172 18.76 -5.64 -5.71
CA GLU A 172 19.78 -5.92 -4.71
C GLU A 172 19.33 -5.54 -3.28
N THR A 173 18.63 -4.43 -3.11
CA THR A 173 18.07 -4.01 -1.80
C THR A 173 17.01 -4.98 -1.33
N LEU A 174 16.09 -5.38 -2.21
CA LEU A 174 15.03 -6.35 -1.90
C LEU A 174 15.62 -7.70 -1.48
N ASP A 175 16.60 -8.21 -2.22
CA ASP A 175 17.25 -9.49 -1.93
C ASP A 175 18.00 -9.45 -0.58
N ARG A 176 18.61 -8.31 -0.26
CA ARG A 176 19.30 -8.11 1.03
C ARG A 176 18.34 -8.00 2.20
N VAL A 177 17.25 -7.26 2.06
CA VAL A 177 16.19 -7.18 3.07
C VAL A 177 15.59 -8.57 3.31
N ARG A 178 15.28 -9.29 2.23
CA ARG A 178 14.76 -10.66 2.30
C ARG A 178 15.71 -11.60 3.05
N HIS A 179 17.00 -11.52 2.75
CA HIS A 179 18.02 -12.31 3.43
C HIS A 179 18.08 -12.00 4.95
N TYR A 180 18.03 -10.72 5.35
CA TYR A 180 18.02 -10.37 6.78
C TYR A 180 16.77 -10.87 7.50
N ILE A 181 15.62 -10.86 6.83
CA ILE A 181 14.40 -11.44 7.39
C ILE A 181 14.56 -12.94 7.61
N ASP A 182 15.16 -13.68 6.67
CA ASP A 182 15.43 -15.11 6.85
C ASP A 182 16.30 -15.39 8.07
N LEU A 183 17.39 -14.64 8.23
CA LEU A 183 18.28 -14.78 9.38
C LEU A 183 17.54 -14.54 10.71
N LEU A 184 16.69 -13.53 10.76
CA LEU A 184 15.91 -13.22 11.96
C LEU A 184 14.85 -14.28 12.25
N LEU A 185 14.11 -14.73 11.23
CA LEU A 185 13.12 -15.81 11.38
C LEU A 185 13.77 -17.10 11.89
N GLU A 186 14.92 -17.47 11.32
CA GLU A 186 15.66 -18.67 11.73
C GLU A 186 16.20 -18.56 13.17
N ALA A 187 16.74 -17.39 13.53
CA ALA A 187 17.29 -17.13 14.86
C ALA A 187 16.24 -17.13 15.98
N GLU A 188 15.01 -16.72 15.65
CA GLU A 188 13.90 -16.64 16.60
C GLU A 188 13.08 -17.94 16.70
N LEU A 189 13.22 -18.87 15.75
CA LEU A 189 12.48 -20.10 15.70
C LEU A 189 13.11 -21.17 16.61
N GLN A 190 12.41 -21.55 17.68
CA GLN A 190 12.86 -22.54 18.67
C GLN A 190 12.33 -23.93 18.34
N ALA A 191 13.06 -24.94 18.83
CA ALA A 191 12.63 -26.35 18.71
C ALA A 191 11.38 -26.63 19.53
#